data_5ac712c077227321851631dbbec260dd
#
_entry.id   5ac712c077227321851631dbbec260dd
#
_cell.length_a   1.000
_cell.length_b   1.000
_cell.length_c   1.000
_cell.angle_alpha   90.00
_cell.angle_beta   90.00
_cell.angle_gamma   90.00
#
_symmetry.space_group_name_H-M   'P 1'
#
loop_
_entity.id
_entity.type
_entity.pdbx_description
1 polymer ?
#
loop_
_entity_poly.entity_id
_entity_poly.type
_entity_poly.pdbx_seq_one_letter_code
_entity_poly.pdbx_strand_id
1 'polypeptide(L)'
;MENNNVDRGNLKQNLSEKFVWAIAYGSCIGWGAFILPGDWIKQSGPIASSIGIVIGALLMILIAVSYGALVEKFPVSGGAFAFSFLSFGRYVSFFSSWFLTFGYVCVVALNATAFSLLIKFLLPNVLNNGKLYTVAGWDVYITEIVIATVLLIVFMLITIRGASVSGSLQYYFCVAMVIVVALMFIGSFFSSHFSLSHLEPLASVDKGWFQSIIMIVSIAPWAYVGFDNIPQTAEEFNFSPNKTFKLIVYSLLAASLTYVVMLLYTGWLSTQATSLNGNLWLTGAVTQDAFGFIGLAVLAVAIIMGIFTGLNGFLMSSSRLLFSMGRSGIMPTVFSKLHSKHKTPYVAIIFLVAVSLIAPWLGRTALTWIVDMSSTGVSIAYFITCLSATKLFSFNKQSNTYAPVYKIFGIIGSIVSFVFLCLLLIPGSPAALSIPSYIALGIWLVIGLIFFIIRLPKLKKMNNDELSRLILNHSEDEVLEMVHEPGQSNSTNK
;
A
#
# COMPACT_ATOMS: atom_id res chain seq x y z
N MET A 1 -7.41 -30.55 31.43
CA MET A 1 -6.63 -29.51 30.74
C MET A 1 -7.50 -28.27 30.70
N GLU A 2 -7.25 -27.30 31.57
CA GLU A 2 -8.01 -26.05 31.62
C GLU A 2 -7.80 -25.30 30.31
N ASN A 3 -8.89 -25.12 29.56
CA ASN A 3 -8.92 -24.18 28.43
C ASN A 3 -8.79 -22.76 28.98
N ASN A 4 -7.57 -22.31 29.19
CA ASN A 4 -7.28 -20.89 29.40
C ASN A 4 -7.57 -20.17 28.06
N ASN A 5 -8.84 -19.90 27.79
CA ASN A 5 -9.26 -19.00 26.73
C ASN A 5 -8.74 -17.61 27.04
N VAL A 6 -7.54 -17.30 26.54
CA VAL A 6 -7.02 -15.93 26.54
C VAL A 6 -7.99 -15.11 25.69
N ASP A 7 -8.68 -14.14 26.29
CA ASP A 7 -9.59 -13.24 25.55
C ASP A 7 -8.78 -12.45 24.51
N ARG A 8 -8.75 -12.99 23.30
CA ARG A 8 -7.96 -12.47 22.18
C ARG A 8 -8.60 -11.24 21.54
N GLY A 9 -9.89 -10.97 21.80
CA GLY A 9 -10.67 -9.96 21.10
C GLY A 9 -10.79 -10.31 19.61
N ASN A 10 -11.96 -10.77 19.20
CA ASN A 10 -12.20 -11.22 17.80
C ASN A 10 -12.72 -10.08 16.93
N LEU A 11 -12.13 -9.92 15.74
CA LEU A 11 -12.66 -9.09 14.68
C LEU A 11 -13.89 -9.75 14.02
N LYS A 12 -14.74 -8.94 13.40
CA LYS A 12 -15.97 -9.46 12.77
C LYS A 12 -15.67 -9.91 11.34
N GLN A 13 -15.93 -11.17 11.02
CA GLN A 13 -15.79 -11.76 9.68
C GLN A 13 -16.91 -11.29 8.75
N ASN A 14 -16.69 -10.21 8.03
CA ASN A 14 -17.69 -9.61 7.14
C ASN A 14 -17.12 -9.02 5.85
N LEU A 15 -15.85 -9.31 5.52
CA LEU A 15 -15.23 -8.92 4.26
C LEU A 15 -15.41 -9.99 3.19
N SER A 16 -16.18 -9.67 2.14
CA SER A 16 -16.36 -10.52 0.97
C SER A 16 -15.20 -10.40 -0.02
N GLU A 17 -15.05 -11.36 -0.93
CA GLU A 17 -14.02 -11.38 -1.98
C GLU A 17 -13.94 -10.07 -2.76
N LYS A 18 -15.10 -9.52 -3.17
CA LYS A 18 -15.17 -8.24 -3.91
C LYS A 18 -14.65 -7.05 -3.10
N PHE A 19 -14.88 -7.03 -1.78
CA PHE A 19 -14.38 -5.96 -0.91
C PHE A 19 -12.88 -6.09 -0.71
N VAL A 20 -12.37 -7.31 -0.52
CA VAL A 20 -10.94 -7.59 -0.37
C VAL A 20 -10.18 -7.26 -1.65
N TRP A 21 -10.70 -7.64 -2.82
CA TRP A 21 -10.14 -7.24 -4.11
C TRP A 21 -10.10 -5.72 -4.26
N ALA A 22 -11.20 -5.04 -3.93
CA ALA A 22 -11.27 -3.58 -4.03
C ALA A 22 -10.31 -2.87 -3.08
N ILE A 23 -10.08 -3.41 -1.86
CA ILE A 23 -9.10 -2.89 -0.92
C ILE A 23 -7.70 -2.93 -1.55
N ALA A 24 -7.30 -4.05 -2.14
CA ALA A 24 -6.00 -4.18 -2.78
C ALA A 24 -5.89 -3.31 -4.03
N TYR A 25 -6.81 -3.46 -4.99
CA TYR A 25 -6.79 -2.71 -6.24
C TYR A 25 -6.82 -1.20 -6.03
N GLY A 26 -7.79 -0.71 -5.24
CA GLY A 26 -7.91 0.72 -4.98
C GLY A 26 -6.74 1.32 -4.22
N SER A 27 -6.13 0.54 -3.30
CA SER A 27 -4.93 0.98 -2.61
C SER A 27 -3.70 1.04 -3.53
N CYS A 28 -3.56 0.11 -4.49
CA CYS A 28 -2.48 0.13 -5.47
C CYS A 28 -2.58 1.31 -6.44
N ILE A 29 -3.79 1.71 -6.84
CA ILE A 29 -3.96 2.80 -7.80
C ILE A 29 -3.71 4.16 -7.13
N GLY A 30 -4.40 4.45 -6.03
CA GLY A 30 -4.32 5.74 -5.39
C GLY A 30 -4.55 6.91 -6.36
N TRP A 31 -3.90 8.02 -6.14
CA TRP A 31 -3.87 9.16 -7.06
C TRP A 31 -2.74 9.06 -8.11
N GLY A 32 -1.76 8.19 -7.87
CA GLY A 32 -0.52 8.10 -8.65
C GLY A 32 -0.76 7.80 -10.13
N ALA A 33 -1.71 6.93 -10.44
CA ALA A 33 -2.05 6.56 -11.83
C ALA A 33 -2.55 7.74 -12.69
N PHE A 34 -3.01 8.82 -12.05
CA PHE A 34 -3.60 9.97 -12.75
C PHE A 34 -2.68 11.19 -12.79
N ILE A 35 -1.74 11.29 -11.86
CA ILE A 35 -0.87 12.45 -11.73
C ILE A 35 0.54 12.18 -12.28
N LEU A 36 1.08 11.00 -12.04
CA LEU A 36 2.47 10.68 -12.37
C LEU A 36 2.76 10.24 -13.83
N PRO A 37 1.79 9.83 -14.66
CA PRO A 37 2.11 9.44 -16.04
C PRO A 37 2.95 10.46 -16.79
N GLY A 38 2.66 11.75 -16.63
CA GLY A 38 3.42 12.82 -17.27
C GLY A 38 4.89 12.87 -16.84
N ASP A 39 5.17 12.67 -15.56
CA ASP A 39 6.54 12.66 -15.03
C ASP A 39 7.30 11.42 -15.55
N TRP A 40 6.65 10.26 -15.58
CA TRP A 40 7.25 9.02 -16.10
C TRP A 40 7.51 9.09 -17.61
N ILE A 41 6.60 9.69 -18.38
CA ILE A 41 6.79 9.93 -19.81
C ILE A 41 7.98 10.86 -20.04
N LYS A 42 8.11 11.96 -19.29
CA LYS A 42 9.24 12.88 -19.40
C LYS A 42 10.58 12.22 -19.06
N GLN A 43 10.59 11.31 -18.08
CA GLN A 43 11.80 10.66 -17.60
C GLN A 43 12.24 9.48 -18.45
N SER A 44 11.30 8.73 -19.01
CA SER A 44 11.56 7.40 -19.58
C SER A 44 10.90 7.16 -20.94
N GLY A 45 10.04 8.06 -21.39
CA GLY A 45 9.20 7.86 -22.59
C GLY A 45 7.96 7.00 -22.28
N PRO A 46 6.89 7.11 -23.08
CA PRO A 46 5.60 6.49 -22.77
C PRO A 46 5.62 4.96 -22.86
N ILE A 47 6.29 4.39 -23.85
CA ILE A 47 6.32 2.94 -24.06
C ILE A 47 7.29 2.27 -23.09
N ALA A 48 8.48 2.82 -22.89
CA ALA A 48 9.42 2.28 -21.92
C ALA A 48 8.85 2.34 -20.50
N SER A 49 8.09 3.40 -20.15
CA SER A 49 7.35 3.48 -18.89
C SER A 49 6.28 2.41 -18.76
N SER A 50 5.50 2.18 -19.82
CA SER A 50 4.47 1.14 -19.83
C SER A 50 5.06 -0.26 -19.64
N ILE A 51 6.17 -0.56 -20.32
CA ILE A 51 6.90 -1.82 -20.15
C ILE A 51 7.45 -1.94 -18.73
N GLY A 52 8.03 -0.87 -18.18
CA GLY A 52 8.56 -0.84 -16.81
C GLY A 52 7.47 -1.12 -15.76
N ILE A 53 6.28 -0.54 -15.93
CA ILE A 53 5.10 -0.80 -15.08
C ILE A 53 4.70 -2.28 -15.15
N VAL A 54 4.60 -2.87 -16.34
CA VAL A 54 4.24 -4.30 -16.50
C VAL A 54 5.29 -5.22 -15.85
N ILE A 55 6.58 -4.96 -16.09
CA ILE A 55 7.66 -5.73 -15.45
C ILE A 55 7.60 -5.57 -13.92
N GLY A 56 7.36 -4.35 -13.42
CA GLY A 56 7.14 -4.08 -12.00
C GLY A 56 6.01 -4.92 -11.41
N ALA A 57 4.87 -5.01 -12.10
CA ALA A 57 3.75 -5.87 -11.69
C ALA A 57 4.15 -7.35 -11.59
N LEU A 58 4.87 -7.85 -12.60
CA LEU A 58 5.35 -9.25 -12.59
C LEU A 58 6.29 -9.51 -11.41
N LEU A 59 7.19 -8.58 -11.09
CA LEU A 59 8.06 -8.69 -9.91
C LEU A 59 7.26 -8.67 -8.60
N MET A 60 6.22 -7.83 -8.51
CA MET A 60 5.33 -7.82 -7.35
C MET A 60 4.51 -9.11 -7.24
N ILE A 61 4.10 -9.74 -8.35
CA ILE A 61 3.42 -11.05 -8.33
C ILE A 61 4.36 -12.13 -7.78
N LEU A 62 5.67 -12.11 -8.08
CA LEU A 62 6.62 -13.04 -7.49
C LEU A 62 6.68 -12.92 -5.95
N ILE A 63 6.63 -11.70 -5.42
CA ILE A 63 6.53 -11.43 -3.98
C ILE A 63 5.17 -11.90 -3.44
N ALA A 64 4.09 -11.62 -4.17
CA ALA A 64 2.71 -11.94 -3.78
C ALA A 64 2.44 -13.43 -3.61
N VAL A 65 3.18 -14.31 -4.31
CA VAL A 65 3.11 -15.77 -4.08
C VAL A 65 3.40 -16.12 -2.62
N SER A 66 4.42 -15.50 -2.02
CA SER A 66 4.75 -15.72 -0.61
C SER A 66 3.62 -15.27 0.32
N TYR A 67 3.03 -14.11 0.05
CA TYR A 67 1.89 -13.61 0.83
C TYR A 67 0.68 -14.51 0.71
N GLY A 68 0.31 -14.93 -0.50
CA GLY A 68 -0.83 -15.81 -0.75
C GLY A 68 -0.69 -17.16 -0.03
N ALA A 69 0.48 -17.79 -0.14
CA ALA A 69 0.78 -19.06 0.50
C ALA A 69 0.74 -18.98 2.05
N LEU A 70 1.24 -17.88 2.62
CA LEU A 70 1.23 -17.67 4.07
C LEU A 70 -0.17 -17.36 4.61
N VAL A 71 -0.98 -16.56 3.90
CA VAL A 71 -2.37 -16.27 4.30
C VAL A 71 -3.24 -17.52 4.23
N GLU A 72 -3.03 -18.37 3.23
CA GLU A 72 -3.78 -19.62 3.11
C GLU A 72 -3.62 -20.51 4.36
N LYS A 73 -2.40 -20.56 4.91
CA LYS A 73 -2.10 -21.32 6.13
C LYS A 73 -2.46 -20.58 7.42
N PHE A 74 -2.21 -19.27 7.46
CA PHE A 74 -2.34 -18.43 8.66
C PHE A 74 -3.20 -17.19 8.37
N PRO A 75 -4.54 -17.33 8.27
CA PRO A 75 -5.45 -16.23 7.99
C PRO A 75 -5.74 -15.40 9.25
N VAL A 76 -4.75 -14.61 9.68
CA VAL A 76 -4.82 -13.80 10.91
C VAL A 76 -4.66 -12.32 10.61
N SER A 77 -5.14 -11.47 11.52
CA SER A 77 -4.98 -10.03 11.44
C SER A 77 -3.51 -9.63 11.61
N GLY A 78 -3.06 -8.67 10.82
CA GLY A 78 -1.66 -8.26 10.80
C GLY A 78 -0.74 -9.35 10.22
N GLY A 79 -1.16 -9.99 9.11
CA GLY A 79 -0.49 -11.14 8.51
C GLY A 79 1.03 -11.02 8.42
N ALA A 80 1.57 -9.90 7.89
CA ALA A 80 3.02 -9.72 7.81
C ALA A 80 3.73 -9.77 9.19
N PHE A 81 3.06 -9.29 10.26
CA PHE A 81 3.54 -9.41 11.63
C PHE A 81 3.56 -10.89 12.08
N ALA A 82 2.47 -11.60 11.85
CA ALA A 82 2.33 -13.00 12.22
C ALA A 82 3.35 -13.88 11.46
N PHE A 83 3.52 -13.67 10.16
CA PHE A 83 4.46 -14.44 9.34
C PHE A 83 5.91 -14.24 9.76
N SER A 84 6.29 -12.99 10.06
CA SER A 84 7.63 -12.70 10.57
C SER A 84 7.86 -13.25 11.99
N PHE A 85 6.82 -13.27 12.84
CA PHE A 85 6.88 -13.89 14.17
C PHE A 85 7.13 -15.39 14.08
N LEU A 86 6.39 -16.11 13.26
CA LEU A 86 6.54 -17.54 13.01
C LEU A 86 7.96 -17.92 12.61
N SER A 87 8.59 -17.11 11.79
CA SER A 87 9.88 -17.43 11.20
C SER A 87 11.06 -16.95 12.02
N PHE A 88 10.98 -15.77 12.60
CA PHE A 88 12.11 -15.06 13.19
C PHE A 88 11.87 -14.62 14.64
N GLY A 89 10.70 -14.92 15.18
CA GLY A 89 10.35 -14.59 16.56
C GLY A 89 10.03 -13.11 16.76
N ARG A 90 9.88 -12.76 18.05
CA ARG A 90 9.30 -11.50 18.51
C ARG A 90 10.07 -10.23 18.14
N TYR A 91 11.38 -10.32 17.98
CA TYR A 91 12.22 -9.15 17.71
C TYR A 91 12.13 -8.70 16.26
N VAL A 92 12.34 -9.63 15.34
CA VAL A 92 12.26 -9.34 13.89
C VAL A 92 10.84 -8.96 13.51
N SER A 93 9.82 -9.61 14.08
CA SER A 93 8.43 -9.29 13.80
C SER A 93 8.06 -7.87 14.25
N PHE A 94 8.58 -7.41 15.40
CA PHE A 94 8.39 -6.03 15.81
C PHE A 94 8.94 -5.05 14.78
N PHE A 95 10.22 -5.17 14.42
CA PHE A 95 10.86 -4.22 13.50
C PHE A 95 10.23 -4.25 12.11
N SER A 96 10.00 -5.43 11.54
CA SER A 96 9.34 -5.58 10.23
C SER A 96 7.98 -4.87 10.21
N SER A 97 7.15 -5.12 11.23
CA SER A 97 5.80 -4.55 11.31
C SER A 97 5.78 -3.08 11.69
N TRP A 98 6.77 -2.62 12.46
CA TRP A 98 6.94 -1.21 12.77
C TRP A 98 7.25 -0.39 11.51
N PHE A 99 8.15 -0.88 10.66
CA PHE A 99 8.45 -0.24 9.39
C PHE A 99 7.29 -0.36 8.38
N LEU A 100 6.55 -1.48 8.35
CA LEU A 100 5.36 -1.60 7.54
C LEU A 100 4.26 -0.62 7.97
N THR A 101 4.06 -0.46 9.28
CA THR A 101 3.14 0.56 9.82
C THR A 101 3.53 1.95 9.36
N PHE A 102 4.82 2.27 9.36
CA PHE A 102 5.34 3.53 8.84
C PHE A 102 5.01 3.73 7.36
N GLY A 103 5.29 2.70 6.54
CA GLY A 103 4.96 2.74 5.12
C GLY A 103 3.49 3.06 4.87
N TYR A 104 2.59 2.42 5.62
CA TYR A 104 1.15 2.63 5.49
C TYR A 104 0.69 4.01 5.98
N VAL A 105 1.21 4.48 7.12
CA VAL A 105 0.92 5.84 7.63
C VAL A 105 1.37 6.89 6.63
N CYS A 106 2.53 6.71 6.01
CA CYS A 106 3.02 7.58 4.95
C CYS A 106 2.04 7.66 3.78
N VAL A 107 1.47 6.53 3.32
CA VAL A 107 0.48 6.54 2.23
C VAL A 107 -0.83 7.22 2.66
N VAL A 108 -1.29 7.01 3.89
CA VAL A 108 -2.47 7.73 4.42
C VAL A 108 -2.23 9.25 4.40
N ALA A 109 -1.10 9.69 4.90
CA ALA A 109 -0.71 11.09 4.94
C ALA A 109 -0.55 11.68 3.53
N LEU A 110 0.06 10.93 2.62
CA LEU A 110 0.25 11.28 1.21
C LEU A 110 -1.09 11.54 0.51
N ASN A 111 -2.05 10.62 0.67
CA ASN A 111 -3.37 10.76 0.04
C ASN A 111 -4.14 11.97 0.59
N ALA A 112 -4.08 12.25 1.89
CA ALA A 112 -4.74 13.42 2.48
C ALA A 112 -4.15 14.74 1.95
N THR A 113 -2.82 14.82 1.83
CA THR A 113 -2.12 15.98 1.27
C THR A 113 -2.39 16.13 -0.23
N ALA A 114 -2.41 15.01 -0.98
CA ALA A 114 -2.72 15.03 -2.40
C ALA A 114 -4.14 15.54 -2.68
N PHE A 115 -5.10 15.25 -1.81
CA PHE A 115 -6.46 15.77 -1.94
C PHE A 115 -6.52 17.29 -1.84
N SER A 116 -5.87 17.89 -0.85
CA SER A 116 -5.83 19.35 -0.72
C SER A 116 -5.14 20.01 -1.91
N LEU A 117 -4.07 19.40 -2.46
CA LEU A 117 -3.41 19.90 -3.66
C LEU A 117 -4.30 19.80 -4.91
N LEU A 118 -5.07 18.74 -5.06
CA LEU A 118 -6.04 18.60 -6.14
C LEU A 118 -7.10 19.72 -6.08
N ILE A 119 -7.67 19.95 -4.88
CA ILE A 119 -8.65 21.02 -4.70
C ILE A 119 -8.03 22.40 -5.00
N LYS A 120 -6.77 22.62 -4.58
CA LYS A 120 -6.05 23.87 -4.90
C LYS A 120 -5.87 24.05 -6.41
N PHE A 121 -5.58 22.96 -7.13
CA PHE A 121 -5.47 23.01 -8.58
C PHE A 121 -6.80 23.34 -9.27
N LEU A 122 -7.90 22.73 -8.79
CA LEU A 122 -9.23 22.94 -9.35
C LEU A 122 -9.84 24.30 -8.96
N LEU A 123 -9.57 24.76 -7.74
CA LEU A 123 -10.17 25.97 -7.14
C LEU A 123 -9.08 26.86 -6.50
N PRO A 124 -8.15 27.43 -7.27
CA PRO A 124 -6.99 28.16 -6.74
C PRO A 124 -7.41 29.38 -5.90
N ASN A 125 -8.50 30.05 -6.27
CA ASN A 125 -9.00 31.24 -5.55
C ASN A 125 -9.53 30.92 -4.14
N VAL A 126 -9.90 29.66 -3.88
CA VAL A 126 -10.41 29.22 -2.57
C VAL A 126 -9.28 28.88 -1.61
N LEU A 127 -8.19 28.31 -2.13
CA LEU A 127 -7.13 27.70 -1.29
C LEU A 127 -5.88 28.55 -1.13
N ASN A 128 -5.69 29.62 -1.90
CA ASN A 128 -4.58 30.54 -1.74
C ASN A 128 -4.79 31.57 -0.61
N ASN A 129 -5.58 31.23 0.41
CA ASN A 129 -5.85 32.08 1.55
C ASN A 129 -5.12 31.59 2.80
N GLY A 130 -4.57 32.54 3.59
CA GLY A 130 -3.94 32.25 4.86
C GLY A 130 -2.59 31.52 4.70
N LYS A 131 -1.66 32.08 3.90
CA LYS A 131 -0.30 31.60 3.83
C LYS A 131 0.35 31.64 5.21
N LEU A 132 0.92 30.54 5.66
CA LEU A 132 1.59 30.40 6.94
C LEU A 132 3.12 30.57 6.81
N TYR A 133 3.73 29.78 5.97
CA TYR A 133 5.18 29.75 5.74
C TYR A 133 5.49 29.05 4.41
N THR A 134 6.78 28.98 4.08
CA THR A 134 7.29 28.28 2.90
C THR A 134 8.23 27.16 3.33
N VAL A 135 8.02 25.95 2.81
CA VAL A 135 8.88 24.78 3.03
C VAL A 135 9.46 24.32 1.70
N ALA A 136 10.78 24.29 1.59
CA ALA A 136 11.49 23.84 0.39
C ALA A 136 10.93 24.45 -0.92
N GLY A 137 10.63 25.74 -0.90
CA GLY A 137 10.10 26.48 -2.06
C GLY A 137 8.59 26.41 -2.27
N TRP A 138 7.83 25.71 -1.40
CA TRP A 138 6.36 25.65 -1.45
C TRP A 138 5.71 26.42 -0.32
N ASP A 139 4.73 27.22 -0.69
CA ASP A 139 3.88 27.95 0.25
C ASP A 139 2.85 27.04 0.86
N VAL A 140 2.84 26.95 2.18
CA VAL A 140 1.86 26.18 2.97
C VAL A 140 0.74 27.11 3.41
N TYR A 141 -0.49 26.71 3.11
CA TYR A 141 -1.70 27.47 3.44
C TYR A 141 -2.54 26.75 4.49
N ILE A 142 -3.15 27.53 5.41
CA ILE A 142 -4.02 26.98 6.46
C ILE A 142 -5.21 26.22 5.87
N THR A 143 -5.74 26.67 4.74
CA THR A 143 -6.84 26.03 4.03
C THR A 143 -6.50 24.63 3.55
N GLU A 144 -5.28 24.37 3.07
CA GLU A 144 -4.80 23.05 2.69
C GLU A 144 -4.77 22.09 3.88
N ILE A 145 -4.27 22.58 5.02
CA ILE A 145 -4.18 21.81 6.27
C ILE A 145 -5.57 21.46 6.78
N VAL A 146 -6.50 22.41 6.76
CA VAL A 146 -7.89 22.20 7.20
C VAL A 146 -8.58 21.14 6.34
N ILE A 147 -8.45 21.22 5.01
CA ILE A 147 -9.08 20.25 4.10
C ILE A 147 -8.51 18.85 4.32
N ALA A 148 -7.18 18.69 4.40
CA ALA A 148 -6.57 17.41 4.67
C ALA A 148 -6.98 16.85 6.04
N THR A 149 -7.07 17.71 7.07
CA THR A 149 -7.52 17.34 8.41
C THR A 149 -8.98 16.85 8.42
N VAL A 150 -9.88 17.59 7.77
CA VAL A 150 -11.30 17.19 7.67
C VAL A 150 -11.42 15.84 6.96
N LEU A 151 -10.68 15.64 5.85
CA LEU A 151 -10.69 14.39 5.12
C LEU A 151 -10.20 13.21 5.99
N LEU A 152 -9.10 13.38 6.71
CA LEU A 152 -8.57 12.36 7.63
C LEU A 152 -9.58 12.02 8.72
N ILE A 153 -10.26 13.00 9.31
CA ILE A 153 -11.30 12.78 10.32
C ILE A 153 -12.49 12.02 9.73
N VAL A 154 -12.93 12.36 8.53
CA VAL A 154 -14.03 11.66 7.85
C VAL A 154 -13.70 10.19 7.65
N PHE A 155 -12.50 9.88 7.11
CA PHE A 155 -12.08 8.50 6.90
C PHE A 155 -11.78 7.75 8.21
N MET A 156 -11.31 8.43 9.25
CA MET A 156 -11.23 7.88 10.60
C MET A 156 -12.59 7.37 11.07
N LEU A 157 -13.63 8.21 10.97
CA LEU A 157 -14.99 7.85 11.40
C LEU A 157 -15.59 6.70 10.57
N ILE A 158 -15.34 6.69 9.25
CA ILE A 158 -15.77 5.61 8.35
C ILE A 158 -15.09 4.29 8.77
N THR A 159 -13.78 4.31 8.99
CA THR A 159 -13.01 3.11 9.34
C THR A 159 -13.41 2.57 10.72
N ILE A 160 -13.73 3.44 11.68
CA ILE A 160 -14.25 3.04 13.00
C ILE A 160 -15.61 2.36 12.89
N ARG A 161 -16.48 2.75 11.93
CA ARG A 161 -17.81 2.17 11.74
C ARG A 161 -17.81 0.71 11.26
N GLY A 162 -16.69 0.18 10.83
CA GLY A 162 -16.52 -1.24 10.58
C GLY A 162 -15.98 -1.60 9.20
N ALA A 163 -15.41 -2.79 9.12
CA ALA A 163 -14.76 -3.28 7.91
C ALA A 163 -15.74 -3.47 6.73
N SER A 164 -16.98 -3.85 7.00
CA SER A 164 -18.01 -3.99 5.94
C SER A 164 -18.38 -2.64 5.32
N VAL A 165 -18.54 -1.58 6.14
CA VAL A 165 -18.83 -0.22 5.66
C VAL A 165 -17.65 0.29 4.84
N SER A 166 -16.46 0.16 5.39
CA SER A 166 -15.20 0.55 4.74
C SER A 166 -14.98 -0.21 3.42
N GLY A 167 -15.16 -1.54 3.41
CA GLY A 167 -15.01 -2.38 2.22
C GLY A 167 -16.06 -2.13 1.15
N SER A 168 -17.32 -1.88 1.53
CA SER A 168 -18.39 -1.52 0.60
C SER A 168 -18.09 -0.19 -0.10
N LEU A 169 -17.71 0.84 0.67
CA LEU A 169 -17.34 2.15 0.14
C LEU A 169 -16.15 2.04 -0.83
N GLN A 170 -15.14 1.26 -0.45
CA GLN A 170 -13.97 0.95 -1.28
C GLN A 170 -14.38 0.37 -2.63
N TYR A 171 -15.29 -0.61 -2.61
CA TYR A 171 -15.76 -1.27 -3.83
C TYR A 171 -16.45 -0.28 -4.79
N TYR A 172 -17.36 0.55 -4.28
CA TYR A 172 -18.05 1.52 -5.13
C TYR A 172 -17.08 2.60 -5.67
N PHE A 173 -16.11 3.04 -4.89
CA PHE A 173 -15.07 3.94 -5.38
C PHE A 173 -14.21 3.31 -6.47
N CYS A 174 -13.82 2.04 -6.33
CA CYS A 174 -13.10 1.32 -7.38
C CYS A 174 -13.91 1.18 -8.65
N VAL A 175 -15.20 0.82 -8.55
CA VAL A 175 -16.08 0.71 -9.71
C VAL A 175 -16.22 2.05 -10.43
N ALA A 176 -16.47 3.15 -9.68
CA ALA A 176 -16.56 4.47 -10.26
C ALA A 176 -15.26 4.87 -10.98
N MET A 177 -14.11 4.63 -10.34
CA MET A 177 -12.78 4.90 -10.91
C MET A 177 -12.54 4.14 -12.21
N VAL A 178 -12.84 2.83 -12.24
CA VAL A 178 -12.70 1.99 -13.45
C VAL A 178 -13.59 2.50 -14.59
N ILE A 179 -14.85 2.87 -14.28
CA ILE A 179 -15.76 3.42 -15.28
C ILE A 179 -15.20 4.72 -15.86
N VAL A 180 -14.70 5.62 -15.01
CA VAL A 180 -14.14 6.90 -15.47
C VAL A 180 -12.90 6.67 -16.33
N VAL A 181 -11.99 5.79 -15.92
CA VAL A 181 -10.79 5.44 -16.70
C VAL A 181 -11.18 4.87 -18.07
N ALA A 182 -12.16 3.97 -18.11
CA ALA A 182 -12.65 3.39 -19.37
C ALA A 182 -13.27 4.46 -20.28
N LEU A 183 -14.09 5.36 -19.73
CA LEU A 183 -14.68 6.46 -20.50
C LEU A 183 -13.62 7.41 -21.05
N MET A 184 -12.62 7.78 -20.26
CA MET A 184 -11.51 8.62 -20.71
C MET A 184 -10.69 7.93 -21.80
N PHE A 185 -10.35 6.66 -21.61
CA PHE A 185 -9.59 5.89 -22.57
C PHE A 185 -10.32 5.76 -23.92
N ILE A 186 -11.61 5.36 -23.88
CA ILE A 186 -12.42 5.24 -25.09
C ILE A 186 -12.63 6.63 -25.72
N GLY A 187 -12.92 7.64 -24.93
CA GLY A 187 -13.11 9.00 -25.40
C GLY A 187 -11.89 9.58 -26.10
N SER A 188 -10.68 9.19 -25.67
CA SER A 188 -9.44 9.68 -26.27
C SER A 188 -9.29 9.33 -27.76
N PHE A 189 -9.84 8.21 -28.22
CA PHE A 189 -9.81 7.83 -29.64
C PHE A 189 -10.66 8.73 -30.54
N PHE A 190 -11.62 9.45 -29.95
CA PHE A 190 -12.49 10.39 -30.68
C PHE A 190 -12.00 11.84 -30.58
N SER A 191 -10.89 12.08 -29.87
CA SER A 191 -10.31 13.42 -29.75
C SER A 191 -9.52 13.80 -31.00
N SER A 192 -9.62 15.05 -31.42
CA SER A 192 -8.79 15.62 -32.49
C SER A 192 -7.30 15.67 -32.12
N HIS A 193 -6.96 15.55 -30.83
CA HIS A 193 -5.57 15.52 -30.34
C HIS A 193 -4.99 14.11 -30.33
N PHE A 194 -5.78 13.07 -30.62
CA PHE A 194 -5.27 11.71 -30.65
C PHE A 194 -4.28 11.50 -31.79
N SER A 195 -3.06 11.12 -31.46
CA SER A 195 -2.06 10.67 -32.47
C SER A 195 -1.08 9.69 -31.85
N LEU A 196 -0.85 8.59 -32.57
CA LEU A 196 0.17 7.61 -32.18
C LEU A 196 1.59 8.16 -32.33
N SER A 197 1.81 9.16 -33.20
CA SER A 197 3.12 9.83 -33.33
C SER A 197 3.51 10.61 -32.09
N HIS A 198 2.56 10.99 -31.24
CA HIS A 198 2.83 11.64 -29.97
C HIS A 198 3.47 10.72 -28.92
N LEU A 199 3.49 9.40 -29.16
CA LEU A 199 4.22 8.46 -28.32
C LEU A 199 5.73 8.51 -28.55
N GLU A 200 6.20 9.17 -29.59
CA GLU A 200 7.65 9.34 -29.83
C GLU A 200 8.23 10.51 -29.00
N PRO A 201 9.42 10.35 -28.42
CA PRO A 201 10.26 9.16 -28.45
C PRO A 201 9.70 8.06 -27.52
N LEU A 202 9.68 6.80 -27.98
CA LEU A 202 9.14 5.64 -27.25
C LEU A 202 9.86 5.37 -25.91
N ALA A 203 11.15 5.74 -25.85
CA ALA A 203 12.00 5.71 -24.66
C ALA A 203 12.79 7.02 -24.56
N SER A 204 13.37 7.32 -23.39
CA SER A 204 14.22 8.50 -23.23
C SER A 204 15.41 8.45 -24.19
N VAL A 205 15.62 9.51 -24.95
CA VAL A 205 16.72 9.63 -25.91
C VAL A 205 18.08 9.61 -25.20
N ASP A 206 18.17 10.27 -24.06
CA ASP A 206 19.41 10.39 -23.30
C ASP A 206 19.81 9.11 -22.56
N LYS A 207 18.83 8.30 -22.17
CA LYS A 207 19.05 7.11 -21.31
C LYS A 207 18.96 5.78 -22.06
N GLY A 208 18.30 5.76 -23.23
CA GLY A 208 18.02 4.53 -23.97
C GLY A 208 16.99 3.61 -23.27
N TRP A 209 16.65 2.51 -23.93
CA TRP A 209 15.56 1.62 -23.51
C TRP A 209 15.79 0.97 -22.14
N PHE A 210 16.96 0.37 -21.93
CA PHE A 210 17.22 -0.40 -20.71
C PHE A 210 17.14 0.47 -19.47
N GLN A 211 17.83 1.61 -19.46
CA GLN A 211 17.85 2.51 -18.32
C GLN A 211 16.48 3.14 -18.06
N SER A 212 15.74 3.48 -19.13
CA SER A 212 14.36 3.98 -19.04
C SER A 212 13.42 2.98 -18.38
N ILE A 213 13.48 1.70 -18.77
CA ILE A 213 12.67 0.64 -18.19
C ILE A 213 13.04 0.41 -16.71
N ILE A 214 14.34 0.27 -16.38
CA ILE A 214 14.81 0.02 -15.02
C ILE A 214 14.41 1.15 -14.07
N MET A 215 14.43 2.40 -14.53
CA MET A 215 14.00 3.55 -13.75
C MET A 215 12.54 3.44 -13.30
N ILE A 216 11.66 2.97 -14.18
CA ILE A 216 10.25 2.76 -13.84
C ILE A 216 10.06 1.49 -13.01
N VAL A 217 10.83 0.42 -13.27
CA VAL A 217 10.81 -0.79 -12.44
C VAL A 217 11.18 -0.47 -10.99
N SER A 218 12.13 0.46 -10.76
CA SER A 218 12.60 0.79 -9.41
C SER A 218 11.53 1.43 -8.51
N ILE A 219 10.47 2.01 -9.08
CA ILE A 219 9.33 2.57 -8.33
C ILE A 219 8.21 1.55 -8.07
N ALA A 220 8.34 0.32 -8.54
CA ALA A 220 7.30 -0.70 -8.38
C ALA A 220 6.87 -0.97 -6.93
N PRO A 221 7.75 -0.97 -5.90
CA PRO A 221 7.32 -1.13 -4.52
C PRO A 221 6.29 -0.08 -4.09
N TRP A 222 6.44 1.17 -4.53
CA TRP A 222 5.47 2.22 -4.27
C TRP A 222 4.24 2.11 -5.17
N ALA A 223 4.42 1.88 -6.47
CA ALA A 223 3.32 1.87 -7.43
C ALA A 223 2.30 0.75 -7.17
N TYR A 224 2.74 -0.35 -6.56
CA TYR A 224 1.91 -1.52 -6.29
C TYR A 224 1.66 -1.77 -4.82
N VAL A 225 2.14 -0.90 -3.91
CA VAL A 225 1.79 -1.00 -2.49
C VAL A 225 0.28 -0.97 -2.33
N GLY A 226 -0.25 -1.91 -1.55
CA GLY A 226 -1.70 -2.07 -1.37
C GLY A 226 -2.21 -3.49 -1.59
N PHE A 227 -1.56 -4.31 -2.43
CA PHE A 227 -1.90 -5.73 -2.51
C PHE A 227 -1.67 -6.44 -1.16
N ASP A 228 -0.69 -5.99 -0.42
CA ASP A 228 -0.31 -6.45 0.91
C ASP A 228 -1.26 -5.98 2.03
N ASN A 229 -2.27 -5.17 1.70
CA ASN A 229 -3.40 -4.87 2.58
C ASN A 229 -4.29 -6.09 2.80
N ILE A 230 -4.37 -7.03 1.84
CA ILE A 230 -5.17 -8.24 1.94
C ILE A 230 -4.74 -9.09 3.15
N PRO A 231 -3.46 -9.48 3.32
CA PRO A 231 -2.99 -10.24 4.47
C PRO A 231 -3.26 -9.58 5.82
N GLN A 232 -3.28 -8.25 5.88
CA GLN A 232 -3.50 -7.54 7.15
C GLN A 232 -4.94 -7.69 7.65
N THR A 233 -5.89 -7.96 6.75
CA THR A 233 -7.32 -8.07 7.05
C THR A 233 -7.85 -9.51 7.01
N ALA A 234 -6.97 -10.51 6.91
CA ALA A 234 -7.33 -11.90 6.66
C ALA A 234 -8.26 -12.51 7.72
N GLU A 235 -8.17 -12.08 8.99
CA GLU A 235 -9.05 -12.52 10.07
C GLU A 235 -10.53 -12.09 9.86
N GLU A 236 -10.77 -11.08 9.03
CA GLU A 236 -12.10 -10.53 8.74
C GLU A 236 -12.77 -11.14 7.50
N PHE A 237 -12.13 -12.10 6.84
CA PHE A 237 -12.68 -12.74 5.64
C PHE A 237 -13.90 -13.60 5.95
N ASN A 238 -14.93 -13.51 5.09
CA ASN A 238 -16.10 -14.39 5.10
C ASN A 238 -16.07 -15.43 3.97
N PHE A 239 -14.90 -15.69 3.43
CA PHE A 239 -14.63 -16.66 2.37
C PHE A 239 -13.36 -17.46 2.67
N SER A 240 -13.13 -18.54 1.91
CA SER A 240 -11.96 -19.39 2.11
C SER A 240 -10.64 -18.68 1.76
N PRO A 241 -9.64 -18.69 2.65
CA PRO A 241 -8.35 -18.01 2.45
C PRO A 241 -7.56 -18.48 1.22
N ASN A 242 -7.83 -19.66 0.68
CA ASN A 242 -7.19 -20.20 -0.54
C ASN A 242 -7.43 -19.34 -1.79
N LYS A 243 -8.46 -18.48 -1.78
CA LYS A 243 -8.72 -17.53 -2.86
C LYS A 243 -7.85 -16.28 -2.81
N THR A 244 -7.13 -16.06 -1.71
CA THR A 244 -6.36 -14.83 -1.46
C THR A 244 -5.34 -14.56 -2.54
N PHE A 245 -4.56 -15.56 -2.93
CA PHE A 245 -3.55 -15.40 -3.99
C PHE A 245 -4.16 -14.90 -5.31
N LYS A 246 -5.30 -15.48 -5.73
CA LYS A 246 -5.99 -15.03 -6.95
C LYS A 246 -6.45 -13.57 -6.84
N LEU A 247 -6.98 -13.17 -5.69
CA LEU A 247 -7.42 -11.79 -5.46
C LEU A 247 -6.24 -10.81 -5.52
N ILE A 248 -5.08 -11.18 -4.96
CA ILE A 248 -3.85 -10.38 -5.05
C ILE A 248 -3.41 -10.24 -6.52
N VAL A 249 -3.31 -11.35 -7.25
CA VAL A 249 -2.88 -11.31 -8.67
C VAL A 249 -3.84 -10.47 -9.52
N TYR A 250 -5.15 -10.65 -9.35
CA TYR A 250 -6.14 -9.86 -10.09
C TYR A 250 -6.07 -8.37 -9.75
N SER A 251 -5.78 -8.00 -8.51
CA SER A 251 -5.62 -6.60 -8.13
C SER A 251 -4.35 -5.99 -8.75
N LEU A 252 -3.23 -6.72 -8.77
CA LEU A 252 -1.97 -6.27 -9.38
C LEU A 252 -2.09 -6.13 -10.90
N LEU A 253 -2.72 -7.09 -11.58
CA LEU A 253 -2.93 -7.01 -13.03
C LEU A 253 -3.90 -5.88 -13.40
N ALA A 254 -4.98 -5.70 -12.65
CA ALA A 254 -5.90 -4.59 -12.87
C ALA A 254 -5.23 -3.23 -12.61
N ALA A 255 -4.37 -3.13 -11.59
CA ALA A 255 -3.60 -1.93 -11.31
C ALA A 255 -2.60 -1.64 -12.43
N SER A 256 -1.86 -2.65 -12.89
CA SER A 256 -0.93 -2.52 -14.01
C SER A 256 -1.64 -2.03 -15.28
N LEU A 257 -2.79 -2.63 -15.61
CA LEU A 257 -3.60 -2.22 -16.74
C LEU A 257 -4.04 -0.76 -16.62
N THR A 258 -4.50 -0.32 -15.44
CA THR A 258 -4.91 1.07 -15.21
C THR A 258 -3.74 2.04 -15.41
N TYR A 259 -2.57 1.73 -14.87
CA TYR A 259 -1.35 2.53 -15.07
C TYR A 259 -0.95 2.63 -16.55
N VAL A 260 -0.93 1.52 -17.27
CA VAL A 260 -0.60 1.47 -18.71
C VAL A 260 -1.61 2.27 -19.51
N VAL A 261 -2.90 2.11 -19.25
CA VAL A 261 -3.97 2.87 -19.91
C VAL A 261 -3.78 4.37 -19.70
N MET A 262 -3.48 4.81 -18.49
CA MET A 262 -3.27 6.24 -18.19
C MET A 262 -1.96 6.78 -18.78
N LEU A 263 -0.90 5.97 -18.88
CA LEU A 263 0.34 6.32 -19.58
C LEU A 263 0.09 6.52 -21.08
N LEU A 264 -0.58 5.58 -21.72
CA LEU A 264 -0.91 5.67 -23.15
C LEU A 264 -1.86 6.85 -23.43
N TYR A 265 -2.92 7.00 -22.60
CA TYR A 265 -3.84 8.13 -22.67
C TYR A 265 -3.10 9.47 -22.62
N THR A 266 -2.21 9.63 -21.64
CA THR A 266 -1.44 10.87 -21.48
C THR A 266 -0.47 11.06 -22.66
N GLY A 267 0.18 9.97 -23.11
CA GLY A 267 1.17 10.02 -24.18
C GLY A 267 0.57 10.44 -25.53
N TRP A 268 -0.47 9.74 -26.00
CA TRP A 268 -1.01 10.02 -27.35
C TRP A 268 -1.83 11.30 -27.46
N LEU A 269 -2.30 11.88 -26.32
CA LEU A 269 -2.93 13.18 -26.31
C LEU A 269 -1.94 14.34 -26.11
N SER A 270 -0.66 14.05 -25.81
CA SER A 270 0.36 15.04 -25.49
C SER A 270 0.87 15.71 -26.77
N THR A 271 0.44 16.95 -27.02
CA THR A 271 0.98 17.76 -28.10
C THR A 271 2.32 18.40 -27.73
N GLN A 272 3.10 18.85 -28.72
CA GLN A 272 4.35 19.57 -28.49
C GLN A 272 4.13 20.83 -27.62
N ALA A 273 3.03 21.54 -27.84
CA ALA A 273 2.66 22.73 -27.07
C ALA A 273 2.41 22.42 -25.59
N THR A 274 1.73 21.29 -25.30
CA THR A 274 1.40 20.87 -23.92
C THR A 274 2.64 20.39 -23.19
N SER A 275 3.57 19.71 -23.86
CA SER A 275 4.79 19.18 -23.25
C SER A 275 5.84 20.28 -22.96
N LEU A 276 5.90 21.33 -23.77
CA LEU A 276 6.85 22.46 -23.62
C LEU A 276 6.46 23.47 -22.54
N ASN A 277 5.15 23.58 -22.19
CA ASN A 277 4.66 24.60 -21.24
C ASN A 277 5.00 24.35 -19.75
N GLY A 278 5.91 23.44 -19.42
CA GLY A 278 6.37 23.23 -18.05
C GLY A 278 5.24 22.79 -17.08
N ASN A 279 4.16 22.20 -17.62
CA ASN A 279 3.00 21.84 -16.82
C ASN A 279 3.38 20.87 -15.69
N LEU A 280 3.09 21.27 -14.46
CA LEU A 280 3.30 20.47 -13.26
C LEU A 280 2.44 19.18 -13.24
N TRP A 281 1.39 19.14 -14.05
CA TRP A 281 0.49 18.01 -14.17
C TRP A 281 0.08 17.80 -15.64
N LEU A 282 0.91 17.04 -16.37
CA LEU A 282 0.73 16.84 -17.81
C LEU A 282 -0.59 16.14 -18.13
N THR A 283 -0.97 15.08 -17.39
CA THR A 283 -2.25 14.35 -17.63
C THR A 283 -3.46 15.27 -17.53
N GLY A 284 -3.47 16.19 -16.57
CA GLY A 284 -4.55 17.20 -16.45
C GLY A 284 -4.55 18.18 -17.62
N ALA A 285 -3.36 18.65 -18.04
CA ALA A 285 -3.23 19.61 -19.14
C ALA A 285 -3.71 19.00 -20.46
N VAL A 286 -3.27 17.80 -20.84
CA VAL A 286 -3.72 17.14 -22.08
C VAL A 286 -5.20 16.80 -22.07
N THR A 287 -5.75 16.49 -20.88
CA THR A 287 -7.20 16.27 -20.72
C THR A 287 -7.99 17.54 -20.93
N GLN A 288 -7.51 18.65 -20.37
CA GLN A 288 -8.14 19.95 -20.53
C GLN A 288 -8.10 20.44 -21.99
N ASP A 289 -6.97 20.25 -22.66
CA ASP A 289 -6.83 20.62 -24.08
C ASP A 289 -7.73 19.77 -24.98
N ALA A 290 -7.84 18.46 -24.71
CA ALA A 290 -8.62 17.54 -25.55
C ALA A 290 -10.12 17.59 -25.30
N PHE A 291 -10.57 17.81 -24.05
CA PHE A 291 -11.98 17.69 -23.64
C PHE A 291 -12.50 18.89 -22.82
N GLY A 292 -11.70 19.93 -22.67
CA GLY A 292 -12.06 21.12 -21.91
C GLY A 292 -12.28 20.86 -20.42
N PHE A 293 -13.03 21.75 -19.79
CA PHE A 293 -13.34 21.67 -18.35
C PHE A 293 -14.10 20.39 -17.95
N ILE A 294 -14.95 19.86 -18.84
CA ILE A 294 -15.72 18.62 -18.59
C ILE A 294 -14.76 17.43 -18.45
N GLY A 295 -13.79 17.30 -19.37
CA GLY A 295 -12.78 16.24 -19.28
C GLY A 295 -11.96 16.34 -18.01
N LEU A 296 -11.54 17.55 -17.62
CA LEU A 296 -10.81 17.78 -16.39
C LEU A 296 -11.64 17.41 -15.14
N ALA A 297 -12.94 17.74 -15.13
CA ALA A 297 -13.84 17.37 -14.03
C ALA A 297 -14.01 15.84 -13.92
N VAL A 298 -14.13 15.15 -15.04
CA VAL A 298 -14.19 13.66 -15.08
C VAL A 298 -12.88 13.06 -14.55
N LEU A 299 -11.72 13.56 -14.96
CA LEU A 299 -10.42 13.14 -14.44
C LEU A 299 -10.30 13.40 -12.93
N ALA A 300 -10.77 14.55 -12.46
CA ALA A 300 -10.77 14.88 -11.04
C ALA A 300 -11.59 13.88 -10.20
N VAL A 301 -12.73 13.41 -10.71
CA VAL A 301 -13.52 12.35 -10.06
C VAL A 301 -12.67 11.07 -9.91
N ALA A 302 -11.95 10.64 -10.94
CA ALA A 302 -11.08 9.45 -10.85
C ALA A 302 -9.99 9.63 -9.80
N ILE A 303 -9.36 10.80 -9.75
CA ILE A 303 -8.31 11.12 -8.75
C ILE A 303 -8.90 11.10 -7.34
N ILE A 304 -10.06 11.70 -7.12
CA ILE A 304 -10.74 11.71 -5.82
C ILE A 304 -11.04 10.27 -5.38
N MET A 305 -11.57 9.44 -6.27
CA MET A 305 -11.83 8.03 -5.97
C MET A 305 -10.53 7.29 -5.63
N GLY A 306 -9.44 7.53 -6.38
CA GLY A 306 -8.12 6.98 -6.10
C GLY A 306 -7.57 7.39 -4.72
N ILE A 307 -7.68 8.68 -4.37
CA ILE A 307 -7.28 9.20 -3.05
C ILE A 307 -8.11 8.53 -1.94
N PHE A 308 -9.41 8.43 -2.13
CA PHE A 308 -10.32 7.87 -1.13
C PHE A 308 -10.10 6.37 -0.92
N THR A 309 -9.82 5.63 -2.00
CA THR A 309 -9.47 4.21 -1.89
C THR A 309 -8.12 4.01 -1.19
N GLY A 310 -7.12 4.83 -1.47
CA GLY A 310 -5.84 4.82 -0.77
C GLY A 310 -6.01 5.10 0.73
N LEU A 311 -6.67 6.20 1.10
CA LEU A 311 -6.94 6.53 2.50
C LEU A 311 -7.63 5.40 3.25
N ASN A 312 -8.75 4.91 2.69
CA ASN A 312 -9.56 3.90 3.33
C ASN A 312 -8.82 2.56 3.50
N GLY A 313 -8.19 2.08 2.43
CA GLY A 313 -7.49 0.80 2.45
C GLY A 313 -6.30 0.78 3.41
N PHE A 314 -5.47 1.83 3.39
CA PHE A 314 -4.29 1.88 4.27
C PHE A 314 -4.65 2.18 5.73
N LEU A 315 -5.66 3.00 6.03
CA LEU A 315 -6.16 3.15 7.41
C LEU A 315 -6.69 1.84 7.97
N MET A 316 -7.42 1.09 7.14
CA MET A 316 -7.95 -0.20 7.54
C MET A 316 -6.81 -1.18 7.84
N SER A 317 -5.88 -1.37 6.94
CA SER A 317 -4.79 -2.35 7.05
C SER A 317 -3.79 -2.01 8.15
N SER A 318 -3.35 -0.75 8.23
CA SER A 318 -2.42 -0.31 9.29
C SER A 318 -3.02 -0.43 10.69
N SER A 319 -4.32 -0.18 10.84
CA SER A 319 -4.99 -0.34 12.13
C SER A 319 -5.07 -1.80 12.58
N ARG A 320 -5.23 -2.77 11.65
CA ARG A 320 -5.19 -4.21 11.94
C ARG A 320 -3.79 -4.68 12.30
N LEU A 321 -2.79 -4.13 11.64
CA LEU A 321 -1.38 -4.41 11.94
C LEU A 321 -1.03 -3.95 13.36
N LEU A 322 -1.33 -2.69 13.72
CA LEU A 322 -1.12 -2.19 15.09
C LEU A 322 -1.96 -2.93 16.13
N PHE A 323 -3.20 -3.30 15.79
CA PHE A 323 -4.06 -4.11 16.64
C PHE A 323 -3.41 -5.46 16.96
N SER A 324 -2.91 -6.16 15.96
CA SER A 324 -2.23 -7.45 16.14
C SER A 324 -0.97 -7.34 17.00
N MET A 325 -0.15 -6.30 16.78
CA MET A 325 1.02 -6.01 17.61
C MET A 325 0.63 -5.64 19.05
N GLY A 326 -0.48 -4.90 19.25
CA GLY A 326 -1.01 -4.55 20.57
C GLY A 326 -1.60 -5.75 21.29
N ARG A 327 -2.33 -6.62 20.57
CA ARG A 327 -2.94 -7.86 21.09
C ARG A 327 -1.88 -8.82 21.60
N SER A 328 -0.78 -8.99 20.89
CA SER A 328 0.36 -9.79 21.33
C SER A 328 1.15 -9.18 22.49
N GLY A 329 0.87 -7.94 22.88
CA GLY A 329 1.61 -7.22 23.90
C GLY A 329 3.00 -6.75 23.48
N ILE A 330 3.39 -6.95 22.23
CA ILE A 330 4.63 -6.43 21.64
C ILE A 330 4.60 -4.91 21.54
N MET A 331 3.43 -4.34 21.23
CA MET A 331 3.13 -2.92 21.38
C MET A 331 2.24 -2.68 22.63
N PRO A 332 2.05 -1.42 23.05
CA PRO A 332 1.11 -1.12 24.12
C PRO A 332 -0.27 -1.70 23.86
N THR A 333 -0.81 -2.43 24.85
CA THR A 333 -2.10 -3.13 24.74
C THR A 333 -3.29 -2.21 24.49
N VAL A 334 -3.12 -0.90 24.65
CA VAL A 334 -4.15 0.08 24.28
C VAL A 334 -4.55 0.00 22.80
N PHE A 335 -3.63 -0.41 21.93
CA PHE A 335 -3.90 -0.58 20.50
C PHE A 335 -4.78 -1.79 20.18
N SER A 336 -4.91 -2.75 21.10
CA SER A 336 -5.82 -3.89 20.96
C SER A 336 -7.26 -3.60 21.43
N LYS A 337 -7.56 -2.37 21.89
CA LYS A 337 -8.92 -2.00 22.29
C LYS A 337 -9.85 -1.92 21.08
N LEU A 338 -10.92 -2.74 21.14
CA LEU A 338 -11.97 -2.76 20.12
C LEU A 338 -13.14 -1.86 20.48
N HIS A 339 -13.73 -1.22 19.50
CA HIS A 339 -14.97 -0.47 19.67
C HIS A 339 -16.11 -1.42 20.07
N SER A 340 -16.90 -1.08 21.10
CA SER A 340 -17.91 -1.98 21.68
C SER A 340 -18.91 -2.50 20.66
N LYS A 341 -19.45 -1.62 19.79
CA LYS A 341 -20.47 -1.93 18.78
C LYS A 341 -19.87 -2.48 17.47
N HIS A 342 -18.80 -1.88 16.98
CA HIS A 342 -18.29 -2.14 15.62
C HIS A 342 -17.15 -3.16 15.58
N LYS A 343 -16.58 -3.49 16.73
CA LYS A 343 -15.45 -4.43 16.85
C LYS A 343 -14.24 -4.05 16.00
N THR A 344 -13.99 -2.75 15.87
CA THR A 344 -12.85 -2.16 15.14
C THR A 344 -11.81 -1.61 16.11
N PRO A 345 -10.51 -1.63 15.80
CA PRO A 345 -9.43 -1.16 16.67
C PRO A 345 -9.35 0.38 16.67
N TYR A 346 -10.31 1.04 17.32
CA TYR A 346 -10.49 2.49 17.24
C TYR A 346 -9.30 3.30 17.77
N VAL A 347 -8.60 2.81 18.78
CA VAL A 347 -7.41 3.50 19.31
C VAL A 347 -6.26 3.49 18.30
N ALA A 348 -6.06 2.35 17.63
CA ALA A 348 -5.07 2.26 16.56
C ALA A 348 -5.41 3.22 15.39
N ILE A 349 -6.70 3.28 14.99
CA ILE A 349 -7.16 4.19 13.93
C ILE A 349 -6.90 5.65 14.32
N ILE A 350 -7.25 6.07 15.53
CA ILE A 350 -7.03 7.45 16.01
C ILE A 350 -5.53 7.78 16.02
N PHE A 351 -4.68 6.86 16.49
CA PHE A 351 -3.23 7.07 16.52
C PHE A 351 -2.66 7.27 15.11
N LEU A 352 -3.07 6.44 14.16
CA LEU A 352 -2.61 6.52 12.77
C LEU A 352 -3.00 7.85 12.13
N VAL A 353 -4.24 8.30 12.36
CA VAL A 353 -4.70 9.60 11.87
C VAL A 353 -3.94 10.74 12.53
N ALA A 354 -3.70 10.68 13.85
CA ALA A 354 -2.93 11.71 14.55
C ALA A 354 -1.50 11.86 13.99
N VAL A 355 -0.84 10.74 13.66
CA VAL A 355 0.48 10.78 13.01
C VAL A 355 0.37 11.32 11.58
N SER A 356 -0.65 10.93 10.83
CA SER A 356 -0.85 11.40 9.45
C SER A 356 -1.15 12.89 9.35
N LEU A 357 -1.67 13.52 10.41
CA LEU A 357 -1.92 14.97 10.47
C LEU A 357 -0.65 15.82 10.42
N ILE A 358 0.53 15.24 10.59
CA ILE A 358 1.81 15.96 10.50
C ILE A 358 2.13 16.35 9.05
N ALA A 359 1.79 15.48 8.08
CA ALA A 359 2.22 15.66 6.70
C ALA A 359 1.69 16.92 5.99
N PRO A 360 0.41 17.34 6.14
CA PRO A 360 -0.09 18.56 5.52
C PRO A 360 0.68 19.84 5.90
N TRP A 361 1.33 19.84 7.06
CA TRP A 361 2.16 20.95 7.53
C TRP A 361 3.52 21.05 6.82
N LEU A 362 3.92 20.01 6.08
CA LEU A 362 5.21 19.96 5.39
C LEU A 362 5.13 20.38 3.92
N GLY A 363 3.92 20.69 3.42
CA GLY A 363 3.70 21.14 2.05
C GLY A 363 3.95 20.08 0.97
N ARG A 364 3.94 20.52 -0.30
CA ARG A 364 4.01 19.59 -1.45
C ARG A 364 5.32 18.84 -1.56
N THR A 365 6.45 19.46 -1.20
CA THR A 365 7.77 18.84 -1.32
C THR A 365 7.88 17.59 -0.43
N ALA A 366 7.13 17.54 0.67
CA ALA A 366 7.08 16.37 1.53
C ALA A 366 6.44 15.14 0.85
N LEU A 367 5.67 15.30 -0.23
CA LEU A 367 5.06 14.16 -0.93
C LEU A 367 6.14 13.20 -1.48
N THR A 368 7.22 13.72 -2.05
CA THR A 368 8.32 12.87 -2.55
C THR A 368 9.01 12.15 -1.40
N TRP A 369 9.28 12.85 -0.30
CA TRP A 369 9.89 12.23 0.90
C TRP A 369 9.01 11.14 1.49
N ILE A 370 7.70 11.38 1.52
CA ILE A 370 6.71 10.42 2.04
C ILE A 370 6.63 9.18 1.13
N VAL A 371 6.70 9.34 -0.20
CA VAL A 371 6.79 8.23 -1.16
C VAL A 371 8.03 7.37 -0.89
N ASP A 372 9.20 7.99 -0.73
CA ASP A 372 10.46 7.32 -0.41
C ASP A 372 10.34 6.49 0.88
N MET A 373 9.82 7.12 1.94
CA MET A 373 9.65 6.48 3.25
C MET A 373 8.67 5.31 3.19
N SER A 374 7.56 5.47 2.45
CA SER A 374 6.59 4.41 2.26
C SER A 374 7.20 3.22 1.53
N SER A 375 7.89 3.48 0.41
CA SER A 375 8.57 2.45 -0.38
C SER A 375 9.54 1.62 0.47
N THR A 376 10.32 2.30 1.31
CA THR A 376 11.29 1.64 2.19
C THR A 376 10.60 0.77 3.24
N GLY A 377 9.58 1.31 3.91
CA GLY A 377 8.84 0.59 4.95
C GLY A 377 8.19 -0.69 4.42
N VAL A 378 7.55 -0.63 3.26
CA VAL A 378 6.92 -1.81 2.66
C VAL A 378 7.93 -2.81 2.10
N SER A 379 9.05 -2.34 1.51
CA SER A 379 10.09 -3.22 0.98
C SER A 379 10.78 -4.05 2.06
N ILE A 380 10.96 -3.50 3.26
CA ILE A 380 11.45 -4.25 4.44
C ILE A 380 10.47 -5.38 4.78
N ALA A 381 9.16 -5.10 4.80
CA ALA A 381 8.16 -6.11 5.10
C ALA A 381 8.07 -7.18 4.00
N TYR A 382 8.18 -6.80 2.73
CA TYR A 382 8.21 -7.74 1.60
C TYR A 382 9.39 -8.70 1.72
N PHE A 383 10.58 -8.17 2.01
CA PHE A 383 11.78 -8.97 2.19
C PHE A 383 11.63 -9.98 3.33
N ILE A 384 11.21 -9.52 4.51
CA ILE A 384 11.03 -10.40 5.67
C ILE A 384 9.91 -11.43 5.44
N THR A 385 8.79 -11.06 4.78
CA THR A 385 7.70 -11.99 4.47
C THR A 385 8.14 -13.08 3.47
N CYS A 386 8.91 -12.72 2.45
CA CYS A 386 9.46 -13.70 1.50
C CYS A 386 10.49 -14.63 2.16
N LEU A 387 11.34 -14.10 3.03
CA LEU A 387 12.23 -14.92 3.86
C LEU A 387 11.44 -15.84 4.79
N SER A 388 10.31 -15.36 5.35
CA SER A 388 9.43 -16.19 6.18
C SER A 388 8.85 -17.36 5.38
N ALA A 389 8.36 -17.11 4.17
CA ALA A 389 7.88 -18.16 3.29
C ALA A 389 9.00 -19.17 2.96
N THR A 390 10.19 -18.67 2.63
CA THR A 390 11.36 -19.54 2.35
C THR A 390 11.66 -20.45 3.53
N LYS A 391 11.67 -19.93 4.75
CA LYS A 391 11.99 -20.68 5.96
C LYS A 391 10.89 -21.70 6.29
N LEU A 392 9.62 -21.27 6.33
CA LEU A 392 8.50 -22.13 6.72
C LEU A 392 8.29 -23.28 5.73
N PHE A 393 8.37 -23.03 4.43
CA PHE A 393 8.24 -24.08 3.41
C PHE A 393 9.51 -24.92 3.20
N SER A 394 10.62 -24.62 3.90
CA SER A 394 11.83 -25.45 3.89
C SER A 394 11.75 -26.64 4.85
N PHE A 395 10.94 -26.56 5.90
CA PHE A 395 10.81 -27.61 6.92
C PHE A 395 9.91 -28.77 6.49
N ASN A 396 9.11 -28.62 5.43
CA ASN A 396 8.12 -29.60 5.00
C ASN A 396 8.73 -30.63 4.05
N LYS A 397 9.37 -31.67 4.60
CA LYS A 397 10.04 -32.74 3.81
C LYS A 397 9.11 -33.85 3.33
N GLN A 398 7.86 -33.95 3.81
CA GLN A 398 7.17 -35.27 3.74
C GLN A 398 5.86 -35.33 2.97
N SER A 399 5.13 -34.26 2.63
CA SER A 399 3.79 -34.50 2.06
C SER A 399 3.12 -33.42 1.18
N ASN A 400 3.77 -32.30 0.87
CA ASN A 400 3.08 -31.28 0.04
C ASN A 400 3.80 -31.05 -1.28
N THR A 401 3.14 -31.40 -2.39
CA THR A 401 3.65 -31.20 -3.77
C THR A 401 3.99 -29.74 -4.07
N TYR A 402 3.37 -28.78 -3.37
CA TYR A 402 3.56 -27.34 -3.60
C TYR A 402 4.61 -26.69 -2.70
N ALA A 403 5.06 -27.33 -1.62
CA ALA A 403 6.03 -26.75 -0.70
C ALA A 403 7.36 -26.34 -1.37
N PRO A 404 7.97 -27.13 -2.29
CA PRO A 404 9.17 -26.71 -2.99
C PRO A 404 8.95 -25.50 -3.90
N VAL A 405 7.77 -25.37 -4.51
CA VAL A 405 7.40 -24.24 -5.37
C VAL A 405 7.34 -22.96 -4.53
N TYR A 406 6.63 -22.96 -3.41
CA TYR A 406 6.53 -21.80 -2.52
C TYR A 406 7.88 -21.39 -1.91
N LYS A 407 8.76 -22.36 -1.63
CA LYS A 407 10.14 -22.08 -1.21
C LYS A 407 10.92 -21.36 -2.29
N ILE A 408 10.86 -21.82 -3.55
CA ILE A 408 11.55 -21.21 -4.67
C ILE A 408 11.05 -19.77 -4.88
N PHE A 409 9.73 -19.55 -4.90
CA PHE A 409 9.17 -18.21 -4.99
C PHE A 409 9.51 -17.33 -3.79
N GLY A 410 9.63 -17.90 -2.58
CA GLY A 410 10.11 -17.21 -1.41
C GLY A 410 11.55 -16.71 -1.58
N ILE A 411 12.45 -17.54 -2.13
CA ILE A 411 13.83 -17.15 -2.44
C ILE A 411 13.86 -16.03 -3.50
N ILE A 412 13.13 -16.22 -4.62
CA ILE A 412 13.08 -15.24 -5.69
C ILE A 412 12.50 -13.91 -5.16
N GLY A 413 11.39 -13.95 -4.42
CA GLY A 413 10.77 -12.76 -3.82
C GLY A 413 11.70 -12.06 -2.82
N SER A 414 12.50 -12.82 -2.05
CA SER A 414 13.50 -12.25 -1.15
C SER A 414 14.59 -11.51 -1.92
N ILE A 415 15.09 -12.08 -3.01
CA ILE A 415 16.10 -11.43 -3.87
C ILE A 415 15.53 -10.15 -4.48
N VAL A 416 14.33 -10.22 -5.05
CA VAL A 416 13.65 -9.06 -5.65
C VAL A 416 13.45 -7.95 -4.62
N SER A 417 12.91 -8.27 -3.45
CA SER A 417 12.68 -7.30 -2.38
C SER A 417 13.99 -6.70 -1.84
N PHE A 418 15.04 -7.52 -1.75
CA PHE A 418 16.37 -7.04 -1.34
C PHE A 418 16.97 -6.08 -2.36
N VAL A 419 16.83 -6.38 -3.66
CA VAL A 419 17.25 -5.45 -4.73
C VAL A 419 16.52 -4.13 -4.62
N PHE A 420 15.20 -4.13 -4.38
CA PHE A 420 14.46 -2.88 -4.14
C PHE A 420 14.96 -2.11 -2.92
N LEU A 421 15.28 -2.80 -1.82
CA LEU A 421 15.90 -2.15 -0.65
C LEU A 421 17.25 -1.54 -0.98
N CYS A 422 18.08 -2.23 -1.74
CA CYS A 422 19.38 -1.68 -2.19
C CYS A 422 19.18 -0.43 -3.06
N LEU A 423 18.22 -0.46 -4.00
CA LEU A 423 17.89 0.70 -4.85
C LEU A 423 17.37 1.90 -4.05
N LEU A 424 16.70 1.69 -2.92
CA LEU A 424 16.19 2.76 -2.06
C LEU A 424 17.27 3.28 -1.09
N LEU A 425 18.04 2.36 -0.47
CA LEU A 425 18.90 2.72 0.66
C LEU A 425 20.34 3.06 0.26
N ILE A 426 20.83 2.67 -0.94
CA ILE A 426 22.19 2.96 -1.36
C ILE A 426 22.23 4.36 -2.00
N PRO A 427 22.98 5.33 -1.44
CA PRO A 427 23.12 6.66 -2.05
C PRO A 427 23.69 6.57 -3.48
N GLY A 428 23.11 7.34 -4.40
CA GLY A 428 23.53 7.35 -5.81
C GLY A 428 22.85 6.28 -6.70
N SER A 429 22.01 5.42 -6.14
CA SER A 429 21.16 4.53 -6.94
C SER A 429 20.04 5.31 -7.65
N PRO A 430 19.39 4.74 -8.69
CA PRO A 430 18.33 5.42 -9.44
C PRO A 430 17.10 5.82 -8.61
N ALA A 431 16.86 5.14 -7.48
CA ALA A 431 15.74 5.39 -6.57
C ALA A 431 16.19 5.76 -5.15
N ALA A 432 17.44 6.24 -4.98
CA ALA A 432 17.98 6.57 -3.67
C ALA A 432 17.11 7.59 -2.93
N LEU A 433 16.92 7.35 -1.65
CA LEU A 433 16.18 8.24 -0.77
C LEU A 433 16.79 9.63 -0.73
N SER A 434 15.96 10.63 -0.57
CA SER A 434 16.39 12.00 -0.25
C SER A 434 16.91 12.10 1.20
N ILE A 435 17.76 13.08 1.49
CA ILE A 435 18.30 13.29 2.85
C ILE A 435 17.19 13.43 3.89
N PRO A 436 16.10 14.22 3.67
CA PRO A 436 15.00 14.28 4.63
C PRO A 436 14.34 12.92 4.90
N SER A 437 14.26 12.04 3.87
CA SER A 437 13.69 10.70 4.01
C SER A 437 14.56 9.81 4.90
N TYR A 438 15.89 9.86 4.78
CA TYR A 438 16.80 9.15 5.70
C TYR A 438 16.66 9.65 7.15
N ILE A 439 16.54 10.96 7.36
CA ILE A 439 16.34 11.54 8.70
C ILE A 439 15.02 11.03 9.30
N ALA A 440 13.95 11.07 8.53
CA ALA A 440 12.62 10.62 9.00
C ALA A 440 12.60 9.12 9.31
N LEU A 441 13.26 8.28 8.51
CA LEU A 441 13.45 6.86 8.81
C LEU A 441 14.24 6.64 10.11
N GLY A 442 15.28 7.43 10.33
CA GLY A 442 16.07 7.40 11.56
C GLY A 442 15.23 7.79 12.79
N ILE A 443 14.44 8.85 12.71
CA ILE A 443 13.52 9.27 13.77
C ILE A 443 12.50 8.16 14.05
N TRP A 444 11.89 7.57 13.02
CA TRP A 444 10.93 6.48 13.17
C TRP A 444 11.56 5.25 13.83
N LEU A 445 12.79 4.90 13.44
CA LEU A 445 13.55 3.82 14.08
C LEU A 445 13.76 4.10 15.58
N VAL A 446 14.16 5.32 15.94
CA VAL A 446 14.38 5.71 17.35
C VAL A 446 13.08 5.62 18.15
N ILE A 447 11.95 6.10 17.61
CA ILE A 447 10.64 5.97 18.26
C ILE A 447 10.29 4.49 18.46
N GLY A 448 10.51 3.65 17.44
CA GLY A 448 10.30 2.21 17.54
C GLY A 448 11.17 1.55 18.60
N LEU A 449 12.45 1.91 18.68
CA LEU A 449 13.37 1.44 19.71
C LEU A 449 12.90 1.82 21.13
N ILE A 450 12.39 3.02 21.32
CA ILE A 450 11.83 3.48 22.61
C ILE A 450 10.64 2.59 22.99
N PHE A 451 9.66 2.39 22.09
CA PHE A 451 8.53 1.50 22.35
C PHE A 451 8.99 0.07 22.66
N PHE A 452 9.94 -0.42 21.90
CA PHE A 452 10.49 -1.77 22.06
C PHE A 452 11.17 -1.94 23.44
N ILE A 453 12.03 -1.00 23.83
CA ILE A 453 12.75 -1.04 25.11
C ILE A 453 11.77 -1.00 26.29
N ILE A 454 10.74 -0.16 26.23
CA ILE A 454 9.69 -0.07 27.26
C ILE A 454 8.94 -1.41 27.40
N ARG A 455 8.73 -2.12 26.29
CA ARG A 455 8.00 -3.41 26.30
C ARG A 455 8.88 -4.63 26.58
N LEU A 456 10.19 -4.50 26.39
CA LEU A 456 11.15 -5.59 26.49
C LEU A 456 11.08 -6.39 27.82
N PRO A 457 10.93 -5.77 29.02
CA PRO A 457 10.83 -6.53 30.27
C PRO A 457 9.61 -7.44 30.32
N LYS A 458 8.47 -7.00 29.76
CA LYS A 458 7.26 -7.82 29.66
C LYS A 458 7.43 -8.94 28.61
N LEU A 459 7.97 -8.60 27.45
CA LEU A 459 8.20 -9.55 26.36
C LEU A 459 9.12 -10.71 26.76
N LYS A 460 10.17 -10.44 27.54
CA LYS A 460 11.08 -11.49 28.02
C LYS A 460 10.41 -12.50 28.97
N LYS A 461 9.35 -12.09 29.66
CA LYS A 461 8.61 -12.95 30.61
C LYS A 461 7.53 -13.80 29.93
N MET A 462 7.06 -13.41 28.74
CA MET A 462 6.03 -14.14 28.01
C MET A 462 6.63 -15.40 27.35
N ASN A 463 5.92 -16.52 27.50
CA ASN A 463 6.28 -17.76 26.80
C ASN A 463 5.96 -17.65 25.30
N ASN A 464 6.67 -18.41 24.46
CA ASN A 464 6.40 -18.47 23.02
C ASN A 464 5.02 -19.04 22.73
N ASP A 465 4.56 -20.04 23.49
CA ASP A 465 3.21 -20.60 23.33
C ASP A 465 2.13 -19.56 23.61
N GLU A 466 2.28 -18.74 24.65
CA GLU A 466 1.36 -17.62 24.94
C GLU A 466 1.32 -16.61 23.78
N LEU A 467 2.48 -16.24 23.25
CA LEU A 467 2.58 -15.35 22.09
C LEU A 467 1.96 -15.97 20.85
N SER A 468 2.18 -17.25 20.59
CA SER A 468 1.62 -17.98 19.47
C SER A 468 0.09 -17.98 19.54
N ARG A 469 -0.50 -18.28 20.70
CA ARG A 469 -1.95 -18.22 20.93
C ARG A 469 -2.52 -16.82 20.69
N LEU A 470 -1.83 -15.76 21.17
CA LEU A 470 -2.26 -14.38 20.99
C LEU A 470 -2.19 -13.92 19.52
N ILE A 471 -1.15 -14.31 18.79
CA ILE A 471 -0.89 -13.87 17.42
C ILE A 471 -1.67 -14.73 16.42
N LEU A 472 -1.58 -16.06 16.54
CA LEU A 472 -2.01 -17.03 15.54
C LEU A 472 -3.31 -17.75 15.90
N ASN A 473 -3.77 -17.65 17.15
CA ASN A 473 -4.90 -18.42 17.70
C ASN A 473 -4.63 -19.94 17.83
N HIS A 474 -3.37 -20.33 17.80
CA HIS A 474 -2.91 -21.72 17.89
C HIS A 474 -1.75 -21.81 18.87
N SER A 475 -1.60 -22.96 19.54
CA SER A 475 -0.41 -23.26 20.35
C SER A 475 0.83 -23.40 19.47
N GLU A 476 2.00 -23.35 20.08
CA GLU A 476 3.26 -23.53 19.32
C GLU A 476 3.32 -24.89 18.65
N ASP A 477 2.84 -25.95 19.34
CA ASP A 477 2.78 -27.32 18.81
C ASP A 477 1.78 -27.44 17.65
N GLU A 478 0.57 -26.88 17.76
CA GLU A 478 -0.43 -26.84 16.67
C GLU A 478 0.11 -26.10 15.44
N VAL A 479 0.84 -25.02 15.64
CA VAL A 479 1.48 -24.26 14.53
C VAL A 479 2.53 -25.12 13.85
N LEU A 480 3.35 -25.85 14.60
CA LEU A 480 4.34 -26.78 14.03
C LEU A 480 3.66 -27.88 13.23
N GLU A 481 2.56 -28.46 13.73
CA GLU A 481 1.73 -29.41 12.98
C GLU A 481 1.19 -28.79 11.69
N MET A 482 0.60 -27.60 11.73
CA MET A 482 0.09 -26.90 10.54
C MET A 482 1.17 -26.59 9.50
N VAL A 483 2.40 -26.36 9.94
CA VAL A 483 3.55 -26.18 9.03
C VAL A 483 3.94 -27.51 8.38
N HIS A 484 3.77 -28.62 9.09
CA HIS A 484 4.19 -29.96 8.66
C HIS A 484 3.08 -30.74 7.92
N GLU A 485 1.77 -30.43 8.14
CA GLU A 485 0.67 -31.12 7.48
C GLU A 485 0.33 -30.53 6.08
N PRO A 486 -0.07 -31.39 5.11
CA PRO A 486 -0.66 -30.91 3.87
C PRO A 486 -2.05 -30.35 4.16
N GLY A 487 -2.35 -29.18 3.56
CA GLY A 487 -3.58 -28.43 3.80
C GLY A 487 -4.86 -29.28 3.74
N GLN A 488 -5.35 -29.69 4.89
CA GLN A 488 -6.75 -30.05 5.08
C GLN A 488 -7.51 -28.74 5.36
N SER A 489 -8.29 -28.29 4.38
CA SER A 489 -9.30 -27.27 4.61
C SER A 489 -10.20 -27.74 5.76
N ASN A 490 -10.22 -27.01 6.87
CA ASN A 490 -11.19 -27.21 7.94
C ASN A 490 -12.62 -27.08 7.38
N SER A 491 -13.18 -28.23 6.96
CA SER A 491 -14.60 -28.42 6.65
C SER A 491 -15.37 -28.85 7.90
N THR A 492 -15.07 -28.29 9.05
CA THR A 492 -15.85 -28.52 10.27
C THR A 492 -16.02 -27.22 11.02
N ASN A 493 -17.02 -26.44 10.61
CA ASN A 493 -17.98 -25.82 11.53
C ASN A 493 -19.17 -25.30 10.71
N LYS A 494 -20.26 -26.13 10.77
CA LYS A 494 -21.63 -25.72 10.43
C LYS A 494 -22.14 -24.74 11.46
#